data_e65261122f699f516645655289f1c1ba
#
_entry.id   e65261122f699f516645655289f1c1ba
#
_cell.length_a   1.000
_cell.length_b   1.000
_cell.length_c   1.000
_cell.angle_alpha   90.00
_cell.angle_beta   90.00
_cell.angle_gamma   90.00
#
_symmetry.space_group_name_H-M   'P 1'
#
loop_
_entity.id
_entity.type
_entity.pdbx_description
1 polymer ?
#
loop_
_entity_poly.entity_id
_entity_poly.type
_entity_poly.pdbx_seq_one_letter_code
_entity_poly.pdbx_strand_id
1 'polypeptide(L)'
;GLTWSSQGDGTFDDNATLKPTYFPGPNDRANGGVILQLEASSNTPCTSNSSDVMFLEITRQPVINAPNTINYCVDSSPIALDMITANFYDTIQWTSSSGNASGTFSDSTVLNPDYTPSQHDINSGEILLTITATEASCPFDTQEVIRVVFVDLPTVDAGPTPVEICDDSNYQLNGTVTGTSSQTWSTSGTGTFSNQTSEDPVYTPSAADIASGVPIRLTLTAVSTSVCEAEISDFIDLTFAPSPIMEIGPNRTLCVGEDLVINLTEGADVANVDTTSYAWSSSGNGFFNSVNSLSPTYSPSPDDIAAGAVTITLVANALSPCGGTIQDDFVFTIMAEPTVNAGPDITMCETGGNLSIAAEDVTNYSSFIWSNESGTTGSQIVNDTSLTPTFIPGPADI
;
A
#
# COMPACT_ATOMS: atom_id res chain seq x y z
N GLY A 1 -33.19 63.03 -68.21
CA GLY A 1 -32.75 62.74 -66.80
C GLY A 1 -32.34 61.30 -66.62
N LEU A 2 -31.60 61.02 -65.56
CA LEU A 2 -31.26 59.67 -65.09
C LEU A 2 -31.92 59.45 -63.72
N THR A 3 -32.40 58.19 -63.47
CA THR A 3 -32.92 57.82 -62.16
C THR A 3 -32.58 56.35 -61.86
N TRP A 4 -31.85 56.11 -60.78
CA TRP A 4 -31.65 54.81 -60.25
C TRP A 4 -32.75 54.46 -59.23
N SER A 5 -33.18 53.22 -59.25
CA SER A 5 -34.11 52.67 -58.30
C SER A 5 -33.66 51.26 -57.89
N SER A 6 -34.07 50.77 -56.75
CA SER A 6 -33.85 49.38 -56.28
C SER A 6 -35.17 48.68 -56.01
N GLN A 7 -35.18 47.34 -56.15
CA GLN A 7 -36.30 46.52 -55.70
C GLN A 7 -36.19 46.12 -54.24
N GLY A 8 -35.07 46.52 -53.58
CA GLY A 8 -34.81 46.23 -52.17
C GLY A 8 -35.07 47.42 -51.26
N ASP A 9 -34.53 47.36 -50.04
CA ASP A 9 -34.66 48.35 -48.97
C ASP A 9 -33.40 49.21 -48.77
N GLY A 10 -32.39 49.07 -49.67
CA GLY A 10 -31.21 49.91 -49.68
C GLY A 10 -31.47 51.29 -50.31
N THR A 11 -30.46 52.16 -50.26
CA THR A 11 -30.57 53.55 -50.71
C THR A 11 -29.33 53.92 -51.58
N PHE A 12 -29.54 54.91 -52.46
CA PHE A 12 -28.46 55.54 -53.20
C PHE A 12 -28.05 56.86 -52.51
N ASP A 13 -26.73 57.22 -52.59
CA ASP A 13 -26.24 58.52 -52.15
C ASP A 13 -26.82 59.65 -53.03
N ASP A 14 -26.85 59.48 -54.36
CA ASP A 14 -27.52 60.35 -55.35
C ASP A 14 -27.99 59.52 -56.54
N ASN A 15 -29.29 59.25 -56.60
CA ASN A 15 -29.93 58.42 -57.61
C ASN A 15 -30.02 59.05 -59.01
N ALA A 16 -29.58 60.31 -59.19
CA ALA A 16 -29.64 61.03 -60.44
C ALA A 16 -28.29 61.10 -61.18
N THR A 17 -27.25 60.51 -60.63
CA THR A 17 -25.90 60.51 -61.25
C THR A 17 -25.63 59.21 -62.04
N LEU A 18 -24.64 59.26 -62.95
CA LEU A 18 -24.21 58.10 -63.72
C LEU A 18 -23.48 57.02 -62.86
N LYS A 19 -22.92 57.41 -61.72
CA LYS A 19 -22.11 56.52 -60.84
C LYS A 19 -22.48 56.76 -59.40
N PRO A 20 -23.70 56.38 -59.00
CA PRO A 20 -24.09 56.48 -57.60
C PRO A 20 -23.46 55.36 -56.73
N THR A 21 -23.36 55.60 -55.45
CA THR A 21 -23.05 54.55 -54.47
C THR A 21 -24.36 53.98 -53.93
N TYR A 22 -24.53 52.68 -54.04
CA TYR A 22 -25.66 51.97 -53.43
C TYR A 22 -25.25 51.43 -52.06
N PHE A 23 -26.09 51.71 -51.07
CA PHE A 23 -25.95 51.16 -49.69
C PHE A 23 -27.01 50.07 -49.47
N PRO A 24 -26.66 48.80 -49.53
CA PRO A 24 -27.60 47.69 -49.34
C PRO A 24 -28.30 47.74 -48.00
N GLY A 25 -29.62 47.56 -48.00
CA GLY A 25 -30.42 47.47 -46.81
C GLY A 25 -30.34 46.10 -46.10
N PRO A 26 -30.95 45.95 -44.90
CA PRO A 26 -31.00 44.68 -44.17
C PRO A 26 -31.64 43.56 -44.99
N ASN A 27 -32.72 43.82 -45.71
CA ASN A 27 -33.41 42.81 -46.53
C ASN A 27 -32.59 42.42 -47.78
N ASP A 28 -31.89 43.36 -48.42
CA ASP A 28 -30.97 43.07 -49.55
C ASP A 28 -29.89 42.09 -49.11
N ARG A 29 -29.29 42.35 -47.91
CA ARG A 29 -28.28 41.49 -47.30
C ARG A 29 -28.89 40.13 -46.90
N ALA A 30 -30.11 40.12 -46.36
CA ALA A 30 -30.79 38.88 -45.98
C ALA A 30 -31.18 38.01 -47.17
N ASN A 31 -31.55 38.65 -48.31
CA ASN A 31 -31.96 37.97 -49.54
C ASN A 31 -30.76 37.59 -50.42
N GLY A 32 -29.52 38.01 -50.08
CA GLY A 32 -28.33 37.73 -50.85
C GLY A 32 -28.20 38.52 -52.16
N GLY A 33 -28.96 39.61 -52.32
CA GLY A 33 -28.86 40.44 -53.49
C GLY A 33 -30.10 41.29 -53.76
N VAL A 34 -29.98 42.19 -54.74
CA VAL A 34 -31.01 43.14 -55.12
C VAL A 34 -30.93 43.51 -56.61
N ILE A 35 -32.04 43.71 -57.24
CA ILE A 35 -32.11 44.26 -58.60
C ILE A 35 -32.06 45.77 -58.52
N LEU A 36 -31.10 46.38 -59.21
CA LEU A 36 -30.96 47.81 -59.43
C LEU A 36 -31.40 48.16 -60.84
N GLN A 37 -32.19 49.20 -61.00
CA GLN A 37 -32.70 49.66 -62.32
C GLN A 37 -32.24 51.08 -62.58
N LEU A 38 -31.69 51.31 -63.78
CA LEU A 38 -31.42 52.65 -64.31
C LEU A 38 -32.45 52.99 -65.37
N GLU A 39 -33.08 54.12 -65.23
CA GLU A 39 -33.99 54.72 -66.20
C GLU A 39 -33.41 56.04 -66.77
N ALA A 40 -33.39 56.17 -68.09
CA ALA A 40 -33.11 57.36 -68.72
C ALA A 40 -34.31 57.95 -69.42
N SER A 41 -34.65 59.14 -69.01
CA SER A 41 -35.77 59.88 -69.64
C SER A 41 -35.26 60.65 -70.91
N SER A 42 -36.06 60.59 -71.93
CA SER A 42 -35.75 61.27 -73.20
C SER A 42 -35.77 62.79 -73.05
N ASN A 43 -35.06 63.46 -73.97
CA ASN A 43 -35.16 64.92 -74.17
C ASN A 43 -36.24 65.24 -75.18
N THR A 44 -36.86 66.38 -75.02
CA THR A 44 -37.85 66.91 -76.01
C THR A 44 -37.23 67.08 -77.34
N PRO A 45 -37.91 66.69 -78.48
CA PRO A 45 -39.28 66.23 -78.62
C PRO A 45 -39.55 64.72 -78.48
N CYS A 46 -38.54 63.85 -78.07
CA CYS A 46 -38.74 62.45 -77.89
C CYS A 46 -39.52 62.16 -76.55
N THR A 47 -40.36 61.14 -76.56
CA THR A 47 -41.23 60.79 -75.39
C THR A 47 -40.99 59.40 -74.82
N SER A 48 -40.04 58.60 -75.40
CA SER A 48 -39.82 57.24 -74.91
C SER A 48 -38.63 57.21 -73.96
N ASN A 49 -38.82 56.66 -72.78
CA ASN A 49 -37.78 56.34 -71.79
C ASN A 49 -37.10 55.00 -72.15
N SER A 50 -35.89 54.81 -71.71
CA SER A 50 -35.15 53.57 -71.81
C SER A 50 -34.68 53.15 -70.40
N SER A 51 -34.82 51.89 -70.08
CA SER A 51 -34.36 51.34 -68.79
C SER A 51 -33.60 50.07 -68.98
N ASP A 52 -32.67 49.81 -68.07
CA ASP A 52 -31.88 48.58 -67.96
C ASP A 52 -31.80 48.18 -66.47
N VAL A 53 -31.58 46.87 -66.18
CA VAL A 53 -31.50 46.35 -64.86
C VAL A 53 -30.18 45.58 -64.71
N MET A 54 -29.64 45.62 -63.49
CA MET A 54 -28.54 44.80 -63.06
C MET A 54 -28.89 44.11 -61.73
N PHE A 55 -28.43 42.88 -61.54
CA PHE A 55 -28.48 42.21 -60.27
C PHE A 55 -27.19 42.46 -59.51
N LEU A 56 -27.31 43.00 -58.28
CA LEU A 56 -26.21 43.12 -57.34
C LEU A 56 -26.28 41.93 -56.38
N GLU A 57 -25.35 41.00 -56.54
CA GLU A 57 -25.20 39.88 -55.59
C GLU A 57 -24.49 40.39 -54.33
N ILE A 58 -24.97 39.96 -53.16
CA ILE A 58 -24.42 40.33 -51.85
C ILE A 58 -24.09 39.04 -51.14
N THR A 59 -22.83 38.63 -51.20
CA THR A 59 -22.29 37.49 -50.47
C THR A 59 -22.14 37.80 -48.98
N ARG A 60 -22.39 36.80 -48.14
CA ARG A 60 -22.25 36.92 -46.68
C ARG A 60 -20.82 36.50 -46.29
N GLN A 61 -20.28 37.22 -45.33
CA GLN A 61 -19.05 36.79 -44.70
C GLN A 61 -19.22 35.41 -44.02
N PRO A 62 -18.24 34.50 -44.09
CA PRO A 62 -18.29 33.25 -43.35
C PRO A 62 -18.48 33.48 -41.88
N VAL A 63 -19.25 32.55 -41.26
CA VAL A 63 -19.49 32.53 -39.81
C VAL A 63 -19.08 31.16 -39.31
N ILE A 64 -18.19 31.13 -38.33
CA ILE A 64 -17.74 29.92 -37.66
C ILE A 64 -18.25 29.99 -36.20
N ASN A 65 -18.76 28.88 -35.70
CA ASN A 65 -19.10 28.69 -34.28
C ASN A 65 -18.32 27.47 -33.80
N ALA A 66 -17.36 27.71 -32.91
CA ALA A 66 -16.45 26.71 -32.37
C ALA A 66 -16.31 26.89 -30.84
N PRO A 67 -16.00 25.84 -30.07
CA PRO A 67 -15.67 25.98 -28.65
C PRO A 67 -14.34 26.71 -28.47
N ASN A 68 -14.22 27.56 -27.46
CA ASN A 68 -12.97 28.26 -27.17
C ASN A 68 -11.89 27.33 -26.64
N THR A 69 -12.29 26.25 -25.93
CA THR A 69 -11.36 25.32 -25.31
C THR A 69 -11.91 23.90 -25.37
N ILE A 70 -11.05 22.94 -25.70
CA ILE A 70 -11.26 21.49 -25.57
C ILE A 70 -10.24 20.99 -24.57
N ASN A 71 -10.69 20.33 -23.50
CA ASN A 71 -9.79 19.56 -22.64
C ASN A 71 -9.75 18.13 -23.17
N TYR A 72 -8.57 17.63 -23.45
CA TYR A 72 -8.35 16.34 -24.06
C TYR A 72 -7.51 15.44 -23.15
N CYS A 73 -8.01 14.23 -22.89
CA CYS A 73 -7.30 13.21 -22.14
C CYS A 73 -6.27 12.52 -23.04
N VAL A 74 -5.03 12.40 -22.55
CA VAL A 74 -3.93 11.79 -23.31
C VAL A 74 -4.07 10.27 -23.31
N ASP A 75 -4.93 9.72 -24.16
CA ASP A 75 -5.20 8.28 -24.29
C ASP A 75 -4.83 7.70 -25.66
N SER A 76 -4.17 8.47 -26.52
CA SER A 76 -3.78 8.13 -27.90
C SER A 76 -4.92 8.08 -28.93
N SER A 77 -6.12 8.47 -28.57
CA SER A 77 -7.24 8.61 -29.51
C SER A 77 -7.14 9.91 -30.30
N PRO A 78 -7.65 10.01 -31.53
CA PRO A 78 -7.80 11.29 -32.21
C PRO A 78 -8.83 12.19 -31.51
N ILE A 79 -8.62 13.51 -31.59
CA ILE A 79 -9.55 14.52 -31.09
C ILE A 79 -10.59 14.78 -32.18
N ALA A 80 -11.83 14.39 -31.95
CA ALA A 80 -12.92 14.70 -32.86
C ALA A 80 -13.31 16.19 -32.76
N LEU A 81 -13.30 16.90 -33.89
CA LEU A 81 -13.68 18.31 -33.96
C LEU A 81 -15.13 18.46 -34.51
N ASP A 82 -16.04 17.57 -34.04
CA ASP A 82 -17.41 17.41 -34.55
C ASP A 82 -18.43 18.46 -34.00
N MET A 83 -18.02 19.28 -33.04
CA MET A 83 -18.88 20.30 -32.43
C MET A 83 -18.84 21.66 -33.18
N ILE A 84 -18.20 21.73 -34.35
CA ILE A 84 -17.97 22.98 -35.08
C ILE A 84 -19.01 23.12 -36.17
N THR A 85 -19.55 24.31 -36.27
CA THR A 85 -20.45 24.68 -37.38
C THR A 85 -19.95 25.89 -38.11
N ALA A 86 -20.07 25.89 -39.44
CA ALA A 86 -19.77 27.01 -40.27
C ALA A 86 -20.85 27.21 -41.34
N ASN A 87 -21.06 28.48 -41.74
CA ASN A 87 -22.01 28.86 -42.78
C ASN A 87 -21.38 29.91 -43.70
N PHE A 88 -21.87 30.00 -44.95
CA PHE A 88 -21.49 30.99 -45.95
C PHE A 88 -19.99 30.94 -46.29
N TYR A 89 -19.46 29.77 -46.56
CA TYR A 89 -18.07 29.55 -46.94
C TYR A 89 -17.95 28.63 -48.17
N ASP A 90 -16.90 28.80 -48.93
CA ASP A 90 -16.52 27.91 -50.03
C ASP A 90 -15.45 26.89 -49.59
N THR A 91 -14.49 27.37 -48.77
CA THR A 91 -13.38 26.52 -48.35
C THR A 91 -13.12 26.62 -46.84
N ILE A 92 -12.61 25.55 -46.29
CA ILE A 92 -12.12 25.44 -44.93
C ILE A 92 -10.61 25.11 -44.98
N GLN A 93 -9.84 25.68 -44.05
CA GLN A 93 -8.49 25.31 -43.82
C GLN A 93 -8.16 25.29 -42.34
N TRP A 94 -7.65 24.15 -41.88
CA TRP A 94 -7.14 23.97 -40.52
C TRP A 94 -5.63 24.14 -40.48
N THR A 95 -5.16 24.74 -39.38
CA THR A 95 -3.74 24.87 -39.03
C THR A 95 -3.56 24.70 -37.53
N SER A 96 -2.32 24.38 -37.10
CA SER A 96 -1.95 24.27 -35.70
C SER A 96 -0.78 25.18 -35.35
N SER A 97 -0.68 25.60 -34.10
CA SER A 97 0.34 26.54 -33.62
C SER A 97 1.75 25.93 -33.59
N SER A 98 1.89 24.60 -33.53
CA SER A 98 3.20 23.91 -33.48
C SER A 98 3.89 23.75 -34.83
N GLY A 99 3.25 24.19 -35.93
CA GLY A 99 3.83 24.15 -37.29
C GLY A 99 4.25 22.73 -37.69
N ASN A 100 5.49 22.54 -38.11
CA ASN A 100 5.99 21.24 -38.60
C ASN A 100 6.16 20.17 -37.50
N ALA A 101 6.10 20.56 -36.23
CA ALA A 101 6.16 19.63 -35.09
C ALA A 101 4.77 19.21 -34.60
N SER A 102 3.71 19.74 -35.21
CA SER A 102 2.31 19.41 -34.86
C SER A 102 1.95 17.97 -35.16
N GLY A 103 0.84 17.55 -34.52
CA GLY A 103 0.04 16.42 -34.97
C GLY A 103 -0.55 16.62 -36.36
N THR A 104 -1.42 15.75 -36.75
CA THR A 104 -1.99 15.71 -38.10
C THR A 104 -3.52 15.75 -38.04
N PHE A 105 -4.11 16.50 -38.99
CA PHE A 105 -5.54 16.40 -39.24
C PHE A 105 -5.82 15.22 -40.19
N SER A 106 -6.93 14.54 -40.01
CA SER A 106 -7.39 13.51 -40.94
C SER A 106 -7.61 14.09 -42.35
N ASP A 107 -8.16 15.29 -42.41
CA ASP A 107 -8.22 16.16 -43.62
C ASP A 107 -8.34 17.61 -43.17
N SER A 108 -7.31 18.43 -43.44
CA SER A 108 -7.30 19.83 -43.00
C SER A 108 -8.25 20.75 -43.80
N THR A 109 -8.95 20.22 -44.82
CA THR A 109 -9.87 20.97 -45.67
C THR A 109 -11.34 20.71 -45.44
N VAL A 110 -11.70 19.81 -44.53
CA VAL A 110 -13.09 19.54 -44.13
C VAL A 110 -13.45 20.26 -42.82
N LEU A 111 -14.73 20.51 -42.62
CA LEU A 111 -15.21 21.30 -41.48
C LEU A 111 -14.90 20.62 -40.13
N ASN A 112 -15.11 19.31 -40.06
CA ASN A 112 -15.02 18.50 -38.82
C ASN A 112 -14.01 17.35 -39.02
N PRO A 113 -12.69 17.63 -39.06
CA PRO A 113 -11.68 16.58 -39.09
C PRO A 113 -11.42 16.00 -37.70
N ASP A 114 -10.79 14.85 -37.67
CA ASP A 114 -10.09 14.38 -36.48
C ASP A 114 -8.68 14.99 -36.45
N TYR A 115 -8.22 15.37 -35.28
CA TYR A 115 -6.85 15.79 -35.04
C TYR A 115 -6.11 14.75 -34.18
N THR A 116 -5.02 14.19 -34.71
CA THR A 116 -4.15 13.29 -33.96
C THR A 116 -2.95 14.08 -33.44
N PRO A 117 -2.87 14.32 -32.11
CA PRO A 117 -1.76 15.07 -31.51
C PRO A 117 -0.41 14.39 -31.72
N SER A 118 0.63 15.17 -31.93
CA SER A 118 2.01 14.69 -31.85
C SER A 118 2.48 14.60 -30.39
N GLN A 119 3.58 13.87 -30.15
CA GLN A 119 4.21 13.88 -28.82
C GLN A 119 4.69 15.28 -28.40
N HIS A 120 5.05 16.13 -29.37
CA HIS A 120 5.43 17.53 -29.12
C HIS A 120 4.23 18.32 -28.58
N ASP A 121 3.05 18.15 -29.17
CA ASP A 121 1.83 18.83 -28.74
C ASP A 121 1.49 18.43 -27.31
N ILE A 122 1.50 17.12 -27.04
CA ILE A 122 1.21 16.56 -25.69
C ILE A 122 2.20 17.12 -24.65
N ASN A 123 3.50 17.08 -24.96
CA ASN A 123 4.54 17.57 -24.04
C ASN A 123 4.48 19.08 -23.80
N SER A 124 3.86 19.86 -24.73
CA SER A 124 3.66 21.30 -24.54
C SER A 124 2.53 21.63 -23.56
N GLY A 125 1.68 20.65 -23.21
CA GLY A 125 0.52 20.81 -22.33
C GLY A 125 -0.69 21.46 -23.00
N GLU A 126 -0.51 22.16 -24.12
CA GLU A 126 -1.59 22.79 -24.91
C GLU A 126 -1.17 23.05 -26.34
N ILE A 127 -2.17 23.15 -27.22
CA ILE A 127 -2.01 23.55 -28.60
C ILE A 127 -3.18 24.46 -29.05
N LEU A 128 -2.93 25.36 -29.97
CA LEU A 128 -3.95 26.16 -30.64
C LEU A 128 -4.23 25.58 -32.01
N LEU A 129 -5.48 25.21 -32.28
CA LEU A 129 -5.98 24.82 -33.59
C LEU A 129 -6.77 25.98 -34.16
N THR A 130 -6.42 26.42 -35.38
CA THR A 130 -7.09 27.55 -36.06
C THR A 130 -7.84 27.02 -37.27
N ILE A 131 -9.15 27.28 -37.31
CA ILE A 131 -10.01 27.07 -38.47
C ILE A 131 -10.17 28.39 -39.21
N THR A 132 -9.93 28.37 -40.49
CA THR A 132 -10.15 29.50 -41.42
C THR A 132 -11.22 29.12 -42.41
N ALA A 133 -12.27 29.90 -42.52
CA ALA A 133 -13.31 29.78 -43.56
C ALA A 133 -13.20 30.93 -44.52
N THR A 134 -13.15 30.63 -45.82
CA THR A 134 -13.10 31.62 -46.89
C THR A 134 -14.29 31.51 -47.83
N GLU A 135 -14.71 32.64 -48.38
CA GLU A 135 -15.75 32.74 -49.41
C GLU A 135 -15.14 33.52 -50.59
N ALA A 136 -15.17 32.94 -51.80
CA ALA A 136 -14.40 33.44 -52.95
C ALA A 136 -14.80 34.84 -53.41
N SER A 137 -16.04 35.23 -53.20
CA SER A 137 -16.56 36.56 -53.60
C SER A 137 -16.42 37.64 -52.51
N CYS A 138 -15.98 37.23 -51.27
CA CYS A 138 -15.82 38.10 -50.14
C CYS A 138 -14.33 38.14 -49.71
N PRO A 139 -13.67 39.31 -49.73
CA PRO A 139 -12.23 39.40 -49.48
C PRO A 139 -11.83 39.27 -48.01
N PHE A 140 -12.74 38.86 -47.17
CA PHE A 140 -12.57 38.72 -45.71
C PHE A 140 -12.74 37.27 -45.26
N ASP A 141 -11.68 36.70 -44.75
CA ASP A 141 -11.71 35.39 -44.11
C ASP A 141 -12.23 35.49 -42.68
N THR A 142 -12.89 34.44 -42.20
CA THR A 142 -13.23 34.32 -40.79
C THR A 142 -12.37 33.23 -40.15
N GLN A 143 -11.81 33.53 -38.99
CA GLN A 143 -10.97 32.59 -38.22
C GLN A 143 -11.50 32.43 -36.84
N GLU A 144 -11.45 31.19 -36.34
CA GLU A 144 -11.68 30.86 -34.92
C GLU A 144 -10.51 30.02 -34.43
N VAL A 145 -10.16 30.22 -33.15
CA VAL A 145 -9.04 29.55 -32.51
C VAL A 145 -9.57 28.70 -31.35
N ILE A 146 -9.27 27.43 -31.42
CA ILE A 146 -9.62 26.45 -30.36
C ILE A 146 -8.35 26.13 -29.58
N ARG A 147 -8.37 26.35 -28.29
CA ARG A 147 -7.31 25.93 -27.37
C ARG A 147 -7.57 24.49 -26.94
N VAL A 148 -6.70 23.56 -27.31
CA VAL A 148 -6.72 22.18 -26.79
C VAL A 148 -5.74 22.10 -25.63
N VAL A 149 -6.25 21.68 -24.45
CA VAL A 149 -5.47 21.46 -23.23
C VAL A 149 -5.33 19.97 -23.03
N PHE A 150 -4.10 19.49 -22.96
CA PHE A 150 -3.80 18.07 -22.70
C PHE A 150 -3.83 17.80 -21.20
N VAL A 151 -4.59 16.80 -20.79
CA VAL A 151 -4.71 16.35 -19.40
C VAL A 151 -4.12 14.95 -19.34
N ASP A 152 -3.08 14.79 -18.54
CA ASP A 152 -2.44 13.48 -18.32
C ASP A 152 -3.40 12.50 -17.61
N LEU A 153 -3.25 11.22 -17.95
CA LEU A 153 -3.88 10.14 -17.20
C LEU A 153 -3.28 10.10 -15.79
N PRO A 154 -4.06 9.71 -14.79
CA PRO A 154 -3.51 9.47 -13.46
C PRO A 154 -2.47 8.35 -13.51
N THR A 155 -1.46 8.42 -12.65
CA THR A 155 -0.56 7.30 -12.39
C THR A 155 -0.78 6.79 -10.98
N VAL A 156 -0.67 5.48 -10.79
CA VAL A 156 -0.83 4.80 -9.50
C VAL A 156 0.31 3.84 -9.34
N ASP A 157 0.97 3.89 -8.20
CA ASP A 157 1.96 2.92 -7.73
C ASP A 157 1.63 2.58 -6.29
N ALA A 158 1.21 1.35 -6.05
CA ALA A 158 0.86 0.86 -4.71
C ALA A 158 2.10 0.51 -3.87
N GLY A 159 3.26 0.38 -4.51
CA GLY A 159 4.53 0.00 -3.90
C GLY A 159 4.99 -1.42 -4.29
N PRO A 160 6.01 -1.93 -3.62
CA PRO A 160 6.60 -3.23 -3.97
C PRO A 160 5.62 -4.38 -3.74
N THR A 161 5.66 -5.38 -4.62
CA THR A 161 4.86 -6.61 -4.52
C THR A 161 5.68 -7.83 -5.00
N PRO A 162 5.60 -9.02 -4.34
CA PRO A 162 4.90 -9.28 -3.08
C PRO A 162 5.62 -8.71 -1.86
N VAL A 163 4.89 -8.55 -0.75
CA VAL A 163 5.43 -8.15 0.56
C VAL A 163 5.09 -9.22 1.58
N GLU A 164 6.05 -9.56 2.42
CA GLU A 164 5.84 -10.44 3.57
C GLU A 164 6.09 -9.66 4.87
N ILE A 165 5.15 -9.76 5.82
CA ILE A 165 5.26 -9.17 7.16
C ILE A 165 5.09 -10.24 8.23
N CYS A 166 5.48 -9.91 9.48
CA CYS A 166 5.15 -10.76 10.63
C CYS A 166 3.64 -10.74 10.89
N ASP A 167 3.06 -11.86 11.29
CA ASP A 167 1.61 -12.03 11.50
C ASP A 167 1.07 -11.18 12.67
N ASP A 168 1.93 -10.72 13.58
CA ASP A 168 1.59 -9.79 14.66
C ASP A 168 1.76 -8.30 14.28
N SER A 169 2.14 -8.00 13.05
CA SER A 169 2.53 -6.66 12.61
C SER A 169 1.46 -6.00 11.75
N ASN A 170 1.39 -4.68 11.83
CA ASN A 170 0.68 -3.85 10.87
C ASN A 170 1.60 -3.52 9.69
N TYR A 171 1.01 -3.21 8.53
CA TYR A 171 1.77 -2.80 7.34
C TYR A 171 1.56 -1.33 7.02
N GLN A 172 2.66 -0.56 6.98
CA GLN A 172 2.66 0.83 6.51
C GLN A 172 2.70 0.83 5.00
N LEU A 173 1.64 1.32 4.36
CA LEU A 173 1.57 1.53 2.92
C LEU A 173 2.28 2.84 2.54
N ASN A 174 2.87 2.87 1.35
CA ASN A 174 3.54 4.04 0.77
C ASN A 174 3.15 4.11 -0.70
N GLY A 175 1.89 4.40 -0.95
CA GLY A 175 1.36 4.57 -2.30
C GLY A 175 1.73 5.92 -2.88
N THR A 176 1.82 6.00 -4.20
CA THR A 176 1.95 7.29 -4.90
C THR A 176 0.93 7.40 -6.02
N VAL A 177 0.31 8.58 -6.12
CA VAL A 177 -0.66 8.87 -7.17
C VAL A 177 -0.41 10.25 -7.75
N THR A 178 -0.63 10.42 -9.06
CA THR A 178 -0.55 11.71 -9.74
C THR A 178 -1.76 11.93 -10.64
N GLY A 179 -2.13 13.19 -10.89
CA GLY A 179 -3.21 13.54 -11.83
C GLY A 179 -4.62 13.09 -11.39
N THR A 180 -4.84 12.95 -10.07
CA THR A 180 -6.08 12.39 -9.52
C THR A 180 -6.97 13.43 -8.86
N SER A 181 -8.28 13.17 -8.84
CA SER A 181 -9.26 13.89 -8.03
C SER A 181 -9.53 13.17 -6.69
N SER A 182 -9.34 11.88 -6.66
CA SER A 182 -9.50 11.04 -5.47
C SER A 182 -8.74 9.74 -5.61
N GLN A 183 -8.35 9.16 -4.47
CA GLN A 183 -7.79 7.82 -4.37
C GLN A 183 -8.46 7.04 -3.24
N THR A 184 -8.41 5.73 -3.33
CA THR A 184 -8.96 4.84 -2.31
C THR A 184 -8.23 3.51 -2.28
N TRP A 185 -7.86 3.07 -1.08
CA TRP A 185 -7.38 1.73 -0.82
C TRP A 185 -8.53 0.77 -0.55
N SER A 186 -8.41 -0.44 -1.06
CA SER A 186 -9.32 -1.55 -0.79
C SER A 186 -8.52 -2.83 -0.50
N THR A 187 -9.17 -3.81 0.13
CA THR A 187 -8.54 -5.09 0.47
C THR A 187 -9.42 -6.26 0.02
N SER A 188 -8.79 -7.35 -0.41
CA SER A 188 -9.48 -8.62 -0.64
C SER A 188 -9.79 -9.38 0.64
N GLY A 189 -9.17 -8.97 1.77
CA GLY A 189 -9.36 -9.54 3.08
C GLY A 189 -10.42 -8.83 3.92
N THR A 190 -10.33 -9.00 5.23
CA THR A 190 -11.23 -8.44 6.24
C THR A 190 -10.55 -7.49 7.22
N GLY A 191 -9.26 -7.19 7.02
CA GLY A 191 -8.51 -6.18 7.75
C GLY A 191 -8.98 -4.76 7.46
N THR A 192 -8.38 -3.78 8.11
CA THR A 192 -8.80 -2.38 8.06
C THR A 192 -7.66 -1.43 7.78
N PHE A 193 -7.97 -0.30 7.15
CA PHE A 193 -7.04 0.80 6.96
C PHE A 193 -7.27 1.90 7.99
N SER A 194 -6.21 2.56 8.43
CA SER A 194 -6.30 3.74 9.30
C SER A 194 -7.07 4.89 8.63
N ASN A 195 -6.89 5.06 7.32
CA ASN A 195 -7.64 5.97 6.45
C ASN A 195 -7.53 5.49 5.00
N GLN A 196 -8.60 4.96 4.43
CA GLN A 196 -8.63 4.42 3.06
C GLN A 196 -8.31 5.46 1.96
N THR A 197 -8.48 6.75 2.23
CA THR A 197 -8.26 7.82 1.25
C THR A 197 -6.90 8.50 1.37
N SER A 198 -6.08 8.10 2.35
CA SER A 198 -4.67 8.53 2.46
C SER A 198 -3.80 7.83 1.42
N GLU A 199 -2.71 8.47 0.98
CA GLU A 199 -1.68 7.80 0.18
C GLU A 199 -0.95 6.74 1.00
N ASP A 200 -0.69 7.03 2.28
CA ASP A 200 0.13 6.23 3.19
C ASP A 200 -0.67 5.75 4.42
N PRO A 201 -1.73 4.94 4.27
CA PRO A 201 -2.44 4.41 5.43
C PRO A 201 -1.68 3.24 6.05
N VAL A 202 -1.96 2.97 7.32
CA VAL A 202 -1.58 1.71 7.96
C VAL A 202 -2.68 0.69 7.73
N TYR A 203 -2.32 -0.47 7.19
CA TYR A 203 -3.20 -1.63 7.11
C TYR A 203 -3.01 -2.50 8.35
N THR A 204 -4.12 -2.82 9.02
CA THR A 204 -4.18 -3.75 10.16
C THR A 204 -4.86 -5.02 9.69
N PRO A 205 -4.11 -6.13 9.54
CA PRO A 205 -4.67 -7.42 9.16
C PRO A 205 -5.67 -7.92 10.20
N SER A 206 -6.69 -8.63 9.77
CA SER A 206 -7.57 -9.35 10.69
C SER A 206 -7.00 -10.73 11.03
N ALA A 207 -7.47 -11.33 12.13
CA ALA A 207 -7.13 -12.72 12.46
C ALA A 207 -7.55 -13.71 11.36
N ALA A 208 -8.63 -13.42 10.62
CA ALA A 208 -9.06 -14.23 9.48
C ALA A 208 -8.12 -14.12 8.29
N ASP A 209 -7.57 -12.94 8.03
CA ASP A 209 -6.58 -12.72 6.95
C ASP A 209 -5.32 -13.54 7.23
N ILE A 210 -4.80 -13.46 8.45
CA ILE A 210 -3.60 -14.19 8.89
C ILE A 210 -3.84 -15.71 8.79
N ALA A 211 -4.97 -16.19 9.32
CA ALA A 211 -5.31 -17.62 9.36
C ALA A 211 -5.62 -18.19 7.97
N SER A 212 -5.91 -17.37 6.97
CA SER A 212 -6.28 -17.82 5.62
C SER A 212 -5.15 -18.55 4.90
N GLY A 213 -3.89 -18.19 5.19
CA GLY A 213 -2.70 -18.71 4.52
C GLY A 213 -2.60 -18.33 3.04
N VAL A 214 -3.47 -17.44 2.55
CA VAL A 214 -3.41 -16.92 1.17
C VAL A 214 -3.03 -15.44 1.16
N PRO A 215 -2.35 -14.97 0.11
CA PRO A 215 -1.99 -13.55 0.00
C PRO A 215 -3.23 -12.65 0.05
N ILE A 216 -3.16 -11.57 0.80
CA ILE A 216 -4.19 -10.54 0.85
C ILE A 216 -3.80 -9.43 -0.12
N ARG A 217 -4.66 -9.17 -1.09
CA ARG A 217 -4.44 -8.09 -2.06
C ARG A 217 -4.94 -6.76 -1.51
N LEU A 218 -4.04 -5.78 -1.47
CA LEU A 218 -4.32 -4.38 -1.14
C LEU A 218 -4.24 -3.59 -2.44
N THR A 219 -5.35 -3.00 -2.87
CA THR A 219 -5.44 -2.28 -4.14
C THR A 219 -5.60 -0.79 -3.90
N LEU A 220 -4.72 0.01 -4.50
CA LEU A 220 -4.84 1.46 -4.60
C LEU A 220 -5.53 1.79 -5.91
N THR A 221 -6.68 2.43 -5.85
CA THR A 221 -7.44 2.91 -7.00
C THR A 221 -7.45 4.42 -7.00
N ALA A 222 -7.15 5.03 -8.14
CA ALA A 222 -7.21 6.46 -8.35
C ALA A 222 -8.17 6.81 -9.48
N VAL A 223 -8.97 7.86 -9.27
CA VAL A 223 -9.90 8.41 -10.25
C VAL A 223 -9.37 9.74 -10.74
N SER A 224 -9.29 9.93 -12.06
CA SER A 224 -8.81 11.17 -12.65
C SER A 224 -9.77 12.33 -12.40
N THR A 225 -9.30 13.56 -12.66
CA THR A 225 -10.14 14.75 -12.70
C THR A 225 -11.14 14.66 -13.86
N SER A 226 -12.23 15.37 -13.78
CA SER A 226 -13.48 15.29 -14.56
C SER A 226 -13.42 15.15 -16.09
N VAL A 227 -12.26 15.27 -16.71
CA VAL A 227 -12.12 15.19 -18.17
C VAL A 227 -11.71 13.81 -18.64
N CYS A 228 -10.90 13.11 -17.87
CA CYS A 228 -10.37 11.81 -18.25
C CYS A 228 -11.20 10.63 -17.74
N GLU A 229 -12.14 10.80 -16.84
CA GLU A 229 -13.02 9.76 -16.24
C GLU A 229 -12.40 8.35 -16.15
N ALA A 230 -11.05 8.29 -16.07
CA ALA A 230 -10.30 7.05 -16.04
C ALA A 230 -10.10 6.61 -14.59
N GLU A 231 -10.36 5.34 -14.34
CA GLU A 231 -10.03 4.65 -13.10
C GLU A 231 -8.80 3.78 -13.35
N ILE A 232 -7.73 4.03 -12.61
CA ILE A 232 -6.48 3.28 -12.70
C ILE A 232 -6.17 2.71 -11.33
N SER A 233 -5.67 1.48 -11.28
CA SER A 233 -5.33 0.82 -10.03
C SER A 233 -4.03 0.05 -10.12
N ASP A 234 -3.36 -0.07 -8.98
CA ASP A 234 -2.21 -0.94 -8.74
C ASP A 234 -2.39 -1.66 -7.41
N PHE A 235 -1.60 -2.70 -7.13
CA PHE A 235 -1.82 -3.53 -5.95
C PHE A 235 -0.54 -4.08 -5.34
N ILE A 236 -0.64 -4.41 -4.05
CA ILE A 236 0.33 -5.19 -3.29
C ILE A 236 -0.31 -6.51 -2.87
N ASP A 237 0.39 -7.62 -3.06
CA ASP A 237 0.04 -8.91 -2.46
C ASP A 237 0.83 -9.08 -1.15
N LEU A 238 0.11 -9.09 -0.02
CA LEU A 238 0.63 -9.17 1.34
C LEU A 238 0.51 -10.60 1.87
N THR A 239 1.61 -11.14 2.37
CA THR A 239 1.69 -12.45 3.02
C THR A 239 2.16 -12.32 4.45
N PHE A 240 1.91 -13.36 5.27
CA PHE A 240 2.19 -13.35 6.70
C PHE A 240 3.16 -14.48 7.06
N ALA A 241 4.31 -14.11 7.63
CA ALA A 241 5.21 -15.03 8.27
C ALA A 241 4.77 -15.24 9.73
N PRO A 242 4.76 -16.47 10.22
CA PRO A 242 4.35 -16.73 11.59
C PRO A 242 5.33 -16.15 12.61
N SER A 243 4.81 -15.60 13.69
CA SER A 243 5.57 -15.05 14.83
C SER A 243 6.49 -16.11 15.46
N PRO A 244 7.62 -15.70 16.04
CA PRO A 244 8.51 -16.61 16.74
C PRO A 244 7.85 -17.17 18.01
N ILE A 245 8.09 -18.44 18.28
CA ILE A 245 7.67 -19.13 19.50
C ILE A 245 8.90 -19.61 20.24
N MET A 246 8.94 -19.41 21.56
CA MET A 246 9.98 -19.95 22.42
C MET A 246 9.38 -20.38 23.76
N GLU A 247 9.19 -21.67 23.93
CA GLU A 247 8.84 -22.33 25.17
C GLU A 247 9.85 -23.44 25.41
N ILE A 248 10.81 -23.24 26.33
CA ILE A 248 11.93 -24.19 26.55
C ILE A 248 11.63 -25.27 27.57
N GLY A 249 10.39 -25.31 28.03
CA GLY A 249 9.87 -26.37 28.87
C GLY A 249 9.76 -26.00 30.35
N PRO A 250 9.27 -26.95 31.21
CA PRO A 250 8.99 -26.66 32.58
C PRO A 250 10.22 -26.63 33.48
N ASN A 251 10.06 -26.13 34.71
CA ASN A 251 11.07 -26.21 35.76
C ASN A 251 11.54 -27.65 35.97
N ARG A 252 12.84 -27.80 36.26
CA ARG A 252 13.50 -29.12 36.45
C ARG A 252 14.19 -29.20 37.79
N THR A 253 14.30 -30.44 38.30
CA THR A 253 14.97 -30.72 39.57
C THR A 253 15.92 -31.91 39.40
N LEU A 254 17.15 -31.76 39.84
CA LEU A 254 18.19 -32.81 39.82
C LEU A 254 18.89 -32.84 41.17
N CYS A 255 19.55 -33.99 41.46
CA CYS A 255 20.42 -34.12 42.63
C CYS A 255 21.82 -33.52 42.37
N VAL A 256 22.46 -33.11 43.45
CA VAL A 256 23.89 -32.70 43.43
C VAL A 256 24.72 -33.78 42.78
N GLY A 257 25.66 -33.35 41.87
CA GLY A 257 26.53 -34.28 41.16
C GLY A 257 26.01 -34.71 39.78
N GLU A 258 24.77 -34.34 39.44
CA GLU A 258 24.22 -34.58 38.12
C GLU A 258 24.31 -33.31 37.28
N ASP A 259 24.63 -33.44 35.99
CA ASP A 259 24.60 -32.38 35.02
C ASP A 259 23.20 -32.27 34.42
N LEU A 260 22.76 -31.02 34.23
CA LEU A 260 21.49 -30.75 33.54
C LEU A 260 21.66 -30.86 32.04
N VAL A 261 21.15 -31.93 31.44
CA VAL A 261 21.05 -32.04 29.97
C VAL A 261 19.75 -31.35 29.51
N ILE A 262 19.92 -30.29 28.71
CA ILE A 262 18.79 -29.57 28.15
C ILE A 262 18.49 -30.14 26.77
N ASN A 263 17.25 -30.56 26.54
CA ASN A 263 16.81 -31.11 25.26
C ASN A 263 15.56 -30.34 24.80
N LEU A 264 15.70 -29.50 23.77
CA LEU A 264 14.59 -28.72 23.21
C LEU A 264 13.61 -29.58 22.38
N THR A 265 13.90 -30.89 22.19
CA THR A 265 12.93 -31.79 21.52
C THR A 265 11.92 -32.42 22.47
N GLU A 266 12.09 -32.25 23.80
CA GLU A 266 11.25 -32.81 24.81
C GLU A 266 10.52 -31.73 25.63
N GLY A 267 9.23 -31.50 25.33
CA GLY A 267 8.39 -30.57 26.06
C GLY A 267 8.69 -29.11 25.84
N ALA A 268 9.47 -28.79 24.83
CA ALA A 268 9.70 -27.42 24.34
C ALA A 268 8.92 -27.18 23.04
N ASP A 269 8.49 -25.95 22.82
CA ASP A 269 7.95 -25.46 21.55
C ASP A 269 8.78 -24.25 21.12
N VAL A 270 9.69 -24.49 20.16
CA VAL A 270 10.59 -23.45 19.64
C VAL A 270 10.47 -23.44 18.12
N ALA A 271 9.91 -22.38 17.58
CA ALA A 271 9.62 -22.25 16.16
C ALA A 271 9.87 -20.82 15.65
N ASN A 272 10.13 -20.67 14.34
CA ASN A 272 10.31 -19.41 13.63
C ASN A 272 11.41 -18.52 14.20
N VAL A 273 12.48 -19.15 14.73
CA VAL A 273 13.67 -18.50 15.26
C VAL A 273 14.93 -18.92 14.49
N ASP A 274 15.90 -18.04 14.43
CA ASP A 274 17.23 -18.36 13.90
C ASP A 274 18.00 -19.24 14.88
N THR A 275 18.06 -20.53 14.59
CA THR A 275 18.75 -21.53 15.44
C THR A 275 20.25 -21.31 15.55
N THR A 276 20.84 -20.50 14.66
CA THR A 276 22.27 -20.14 14.73
C THR A 276 22.53 -19.00 15.73
N SER A 277 21.48 -18.33 16.17
CA SER A 277 21.54 -17.22 17.12
C SER A 277 21.29 -17.62 18.58
N TYR A 278 21.10 -18.92 18.88
CA TYR A 278 20.87 -19.36 20.24
C TYR A 278 21.98 -18.90 21.18
N ALA A 279 21.56 -18.38 22.34
CA ALA A 279 22.44 -17.93 23.40
C ALA A 279 21.85 -18.37 24.76
N TRP A 280 22.40 -19.43 25.33
CA TRP A 280 22.09 -19.88 26.67
C TRP A 280 22.85 -19.09 27.71
N SER A 281 22.17 -18.78 28.78
CA SER A 281 22.73 -18.15 30.00
C SER A 281 22.12 -18.72 31.27
N SER A 282 22.79 -18.51 32.39
CA SER A 282 22.27 -18.88 33.71
C SER A 282 22.39 -17.69 34.67
N SER A 283 21.55 -17.65 35.68
CA SER A 283 21.65 -16.70 36.80
C SER A 283 22.79 -17.04 37.78
N GLY A 284 23.37 -18.25 37.66
CA GLY A 284 24.45 -18.76 38.52
C GLY A 284 25.84 -18.70 37.87
N ASN A 285 26.80 -19.34 38.54
CA ASN A 285 28.21 -19.37 38.15
C ASN A 285 28.64 -20.71 37.49
N GLY A 286 27.71 -21.63 37.24
CA GLY A 286 27.96 -22.84 36.50
C GLY A 286 28.28 -22.57 35.02
N PHE A 287 28.58 -23.59 34.26
CA PHE A 287 28.94 -23.42 32.86
C PHE A 287 28.16 -24.34 31.91
N PHE A 288 27.95 -23.86 30.72
CA PHE A 288 27.42 -24.67 29.60
C PHE A 288 28.58 -25.26 28.79
N ASN A 289 28.43 -26.52 28.35
CA ASN A 289 29.34 -27.12 27.40
C ASN A 289 29.35 -26.38 26.03
N SER A 290 28.22 -25.79 25.66
CA SER A 290 28.06 -24.93 24.48
C SER A 290 26.86 -24.02 24.68
N VAL A 291 27.07 -22.71 24.64
CA VAL A 291 26.00 -21.70 24.78
C VAL A 291 25.15 -21.54 23.52
N ASN A 292 25.59 -22.10 22.37
CA ASN A 292 24.87 -21.96 21.09
C ASN A 292 24.28 -23.29 20.59
N SER A 293 24.32 -24.35 21.40
CA SER A 293 23.81 -25.67 21.04
C SER A 293 22.29 -25.76 21.20
N LEU A 294 21.61 -26.57 20.37
CA LEU A 294 20.21 -26.95 20.55
C LEU A 294 19.99 -27.78 21.83
N SER A 295 21.00 -28.51 22.30
CA SER A 295 20.94 -29.40 23.46
C SER A 295 22.20 -29.24 24.30
N PRO A 296 22.37 -28.11 25.00
CA PRO A 296 23.54 -27.94 25.87
C PRO A 296 23.41 -28.74 27.15
N THR A 297 24.55 -28.97 27.81
CA THR A 297 24.61 -29.46 29.17
C THR A 297 25.05 -28.32 30.05
N TYR A 298 24.34 -28.09 31.15
CA TYR A 298 24.69 -27.14 32.20
C TYR A 298 25.26 -27.89 33.39
N SER A 299 26.46 -27.59 33.81
CA SER A 299 27.15 -28.14 34.98
C SER A 299 27.10 -27.07 36.09
N PRO A 300 26.39 -27.33 37.20
CA PRO A 300 26.26 -26.39 38.32
C PRO A 300 27.63 -26.13 38.99
N SER A 301 27.86 -24.90 39.40
CA SER A 301 28.99 -24.56 40.29
C SER A 301 28.71 -24.87 41.75
N PRO A 302 29.74 -24.87 42.61
CA PRO A 302 29.51 -24.98 44.06
C PRO A 302 28.58 -23.88 44.63
N ASP A 303 28.62 -22.66 44.07
CA ASP A 303 27.75 -21.57 44.49
C ASP A 303 26.29 -21.82 44.08
N ASP A 304 26.07 -22.41 42.90
CA ASP A 304 24.71 -22.79 42.43
C ASP A 304 24.11 -23.89 43.32
N ILE A 305 24.97 -24.88 43.68
CA ILE A 305 24.58 -25.94 44.62
C ILE A 305 24.19 -25.35 45.98
N ALA A 306 25.01 -24.43 46.47
CA ALA A 306 24.73 -23.75 47.74
C ALA A 306 23.48 -22.84 47.67
N ALA A 307 23.19 -22.25 46.53
CA ALA A 307 21.98 -21.47 46.29
C ALA A 307 20.73 -22.33 46.15
N GLY A 308 20.86 -23.61 45.77
CA GLY A 308 19.80 -24.57 45.59
C GLY A 308 18.95 -24.41 44.35
N ALA A 309 19.14 -23.35 43.58
CA ALA A 309 18.45 -23.15 42.31
C ALA A 309 19.17 -22.10 41.43
N VAL A 310 19.04 -22.27 40.12
CA VAL A 310 19.46 -21.28 39.10
C VAL A 310 18.37 -21.15 38.06
N THR A 311 18.26 -19.95 37.45
CA THR A 311 17.39 -19.73 36.28
C THR A 311 18.24 -19.94 35.03
N ILE A 312 17.76 -20.77 34.11
CA ILE A 312 18.36 -21.03 32.81
C ILE A 312 17.53 -20.29 31.77
N THR A 313 18.16 -19.46 30.96
CA THR A 313 17.51 -18.62 29.95
C THR A 313 18.08 -18.93 28.57
N LEU A 314 17.21 -19.07 27.57
CA LEU A 314 17.55 -19.10 26.14
C LEU A 314 17.06 -17.82 25.48
N VAL A 315 17.94 -17.21 24.67
CA VAL A 315 17.61 -16.08 23.80
C VAL A 315 17.88 -16.50 22.36
N ALA A 316 17.03 -16.08 21.42
CA ALA A 316 17.26 -16.26 20.00
C ALA A 316 16.69 -15.07 19.19
N ASN A 317 17.21 -14.86 17.98
CA ASN A 317 16.63 -13.90 17.04
C ASN A 317 15.41 -14.52 16.33
N ALA A 318 14.38 -13.71 16.09
CA ALA A 318 13.30 -14.09 15.20
C ALA A 318 13.81 -14.23 13.75
N LEU A 319 13.19 -15.09 12.96
CA LEU A 319 13.40 -15.13 11.50
C LEU A 319 12.79 -13.90 10.83
N SER A 320 13.46 -13.38 9.79
CA SER A 320 12.88 -12.33 8.95
C SER A 320 11.58 -12.84 8.30
N PRO A 321 10.55 -11.99 8.15
CA PRO A 321 10.46 -10.54 8.42
C PRO A 321 10.15 -10.19 9.88
N CYS A 322 9.88 -11.17 10.75
CA CYS A 322 9.68 -10.95 12.17
C CYS A 322 11.02 -10.53 12.80
N GLY A 323 11.09 -9.32 13.29
CA GLY A 323 12.32 -8.77 13.85
C GLY A 323 12.40 -8.96 15.37
N GLY A 324 13.62 -8.65 15.93
CA GLY A 324 13.84 -8.66 17.37
C GLY A 324 14.32 -10.00 17.93
N THR A 325 14.40 -10.08 19.25
CA THR A 325 14.80 -11.27 20.00
C THR A 325 13.65 -11.78 20.83
N ILE A 326 13.56 -13.09 20.94
CA ILE A 326 12.64 -13.78 21.84
C ILE A 326 13.42 -14.54 22.90
N GLN A 327 12.91 -14.67 24.10
CA GLN A 327 13.53 -15.41 25.17
C GLN A 327 12.48 -16.15 26.01
N ASP A 328 12.92 -17.24 26.65
CA ASP A 328 12.19 -17.94 27.68
C ASP A 328 13.16 -18.49 28.72
N ASP A 329 12.66 -18.81 29.92
CA ASP A 329 13.45 -19.31 31.02
C ASP A 329 12.71 -20.38 31.83
N PHE A 330 13.49 -21.23 32.51
CA PHE A 330 13.00 -22.15 33.51
C PHE A 330 13.91 -22.15 34.74
N VAL A 331 13.37 -22.56 35.89
CA VAL A 331 14.13 -22.73 37.12
C VAL A 331 14.66 -24.17 37.20
N PHE A 332 15.99 -24.28 37.37
CA PHE A 332 16.69 -25.50 37.64
C PHE A 332 16.95 -25.59 39.16
N THR A 333 16.23 -26.49 39.87
CA THR A 333 16.39 -26.73 41.30
C THR A 333 17.41 -27.82 41.54
N ILE A 334 18.38 -27.57 42.40
CA ILE A 334 19.48 -28.46 42.73
C ILE A 334 19.24 -28.98 44.16
N MET A 335 18.90 -30.24 44.30
CA MET A 335 18.67 -30.85 45.61
C MET A 335 19.96 -31.44 46.14
N ALA A 336 20.30 -31.06 47.36
CA ALA A 336 21.44 -31.64 48.02
C ALA A 336 21.18 -33.14 48.36
N GLU A 337 22.22 -33.95 48.27
CA GLU A 337 22.14 -35.34 48.69
C GLU A 337 21.77 -35.46 50.18
N PRO A 338 21.08 -36.53 50.59
CA PRO A 338 20.84 -36.80 52.00
C PRO A 338 22.14 -37.12 52.74
N THR A 339 22.28 -36.52 53.90
CA THR A 339 23.39 -36.84 54.81
C THR A 339 22.89 -37.42 56.10
N VAL A 340 23.62 -38.37 56.67
CA VAL A 340 23.32 -38.99 57.95
C VAL A 340 24.58 -39.12 58.78
N ASN A 341 24.48 -38.69 60.02
CA ASN A 341 25.49 -38.94 61.06
C ASN A 341 24.80 -39.58 62.27
N ALA A 342 25.10 -40.84 62.54
CA ALA A 342 24.50 -41.56 63.63
C ALA A 342 25.09 -41.18 65.01
N GLY A 343 26.11 -40.30 65.02
CA GLY A 343 26.82 -39.91 66.24
C GLY A 343 27.98 -40.81 66.60
N PRO A 344 28.67 -40.51 67.70
CA PRO A 344 29.86 -41.28 68.09
C PRO A 344 29.49 -42.67 68.62
N ASP A 345 30.45 -43.60 68.61
CA ASP A 345 30.27 -44.96 69.26
C ASP A 345 29.92 -44.82 70.71
N ILE A 346 28.93 -45.60 71.15
CA ILE A 346 28.42 -45.58 72.52
C ILE A 346 28.74 -46.91 73.18
N THR A 347 29.23 -46.81 74.39
CA THR A 347 29.47 -48.04 75.26
C THR A 347 28.39 -48.11 76.36
N MET A 348 27.83 -49.28 76.55
CA MET A 348 26.88 -49.50 77.62
C MET A 348 27.39 -50.63 78.52
N CYS A 349 26.96 -50.68 79.78
CA CYS A 349 27.24 -51.76 80.68
C CYS A 349 26.28 -52.97 80.49
N GLU A 350 26.77 -54.15 80.65
CA GLU A 350 25.98 -55.43 80.57
C GLU A 350 24.73 -55.39 81.35
N THR A 351 24.72 -54.74 82.52
CA THR A 351 23.54 -54.62 83.39
C THR A 351 22.72 -53.34 83.14
N GLY A 352 23.08 -52.63 82.09
CA GLY A 352 22.48 -51.34 81.79
C GLY A 352 21.18 -51.44 81.02
N GLY A 353 20.13 -51.34 81.19
CA GLY A 353 18.80 -51.36 80.54
C GLY A 353 18.78 -50.86 79.07
N ASN A 354 17.72 -50.26 78.69
CA ASN A 354 17.60 -49.71 77.29
C ASN A 354 18.47 -48.52 77.11
N LEU A 355 19.01 -48.37 75.88
CA LEU A 355 19.85 -47.22 75.47
C LEU A 355 19.08 -46.29 74.56
N SER A 356 19.01 -45.02 74.90
CA SER A 356 18.53 -44.00 74.03
C SER A 356 19.67 -43.52 73.08
N ILE A 357 19.46 -43.71 71.84
CA ILE A 357 20.40 -43.25 70.78
C ILE A 357 19.95 -41.88 70.28
N ALA A 358 20.85 -41.02 69.93
CA ALA A 358 20.49 -39.77 69.29
C ALA A 358 21.37 -39.58 67.99
N ALA A 359 20.74 -39.43 66.89
CA ALA A 359 21.48 -38.99 65.65
C ALA A 359 22.05 -37.60 65.88
N GLU A 360 23.29 -37.41 65.44
CA GLU A 360 23.95 -36.10 65.56
C GLU A 360 23.47 -35.14 64.47
N ASP A 361 23.33 -35.64 63.23
CA ASP A 361 22.84 -34.87 62.12
C ASP A 361 22.16 -35.76 61.05
N VAL A 362 21.00 -35.33 60.57
CA VAL A 362 20.31 -35.93 59.42
C VAL A 362 19.67 -34.82 58.62
N THR A 363 20.15 -34.65 57.37
CA THR A 363 19.65 -33.56 56.50
C THR A 363 19.22 -34.07 55.15
N ASN A 364 18.38 -33.31 54.43
CA ASN A 364 17.96 -33.53 53.04
C ASN A 364 17.30 -34.91 52.82
N TYR A 365 16.56 -35.45 53.78
CA TYR A 365 15.93 -36.77 53.70
C TYR A 365 14.41 -36.67 53.56
N SER A 366 13.81 -37.66 52.90
CA SER A 366 12.37 -37.87 52.90
C SER A 366 11.91 -38.84 54.00
N SER A 367 12.80 -39.79 54.32
CA SER A 367 12.63 -40.79 55.37
C SER A 367 13.97 -41.41 55.78
N PHE A 368 14.09 -41.86 57.01
CA PHE A 368 15.23 -42.63 57.45
C PHE A 368 14.75 -43.71 58.38
N ILE A 369 15.55 -44.73 58.57
CA ILE A 369 15.29 -45.88 59.50
C ILE A 369 16.57 -46.34 60.17
N TRP A 370 16.48 -46.60 61.43
CA TRP A 370 17.53 -47.28 62.17
C TRP A 370 17.37 -48.81 62.02
N SER A 371 18.46 -49.47 61.69
CA SER A 371 18.48 -50.94 61.59
C SER A 371 19.66 -51.52 62.37
N ASN A 372 19.49 -52.74 62.87
CA ASN A 372 20.56 -53.47 63.48
C ASN A 372 21.25 -54.38 62.45
N GLU A 373 22.52 -54.03 62.06
CA GLU A 373 23.28 -54.79 61.07
C GLU A 373 23.85 -56.11 61.60
N SER A 374 24.06 -56.24 62.94
CA SER A 374 24.74 -57.41 63.46
C SER A 374 23.90 -58.67 63.44
N GLY A 375 22.59 -58.59 63.14
CA GLY A 375 21.68 -59.71 62.95
C GLY A 375 21.55 -60.58 64.24
N THR A 376 21.92 -60.03 65.42
CA THR A 376 21.80 -60.70 66.71
C THR A 376 20.32 -60.89 67.03
N THR A 377 19.95 -62.12 67.27
CA THR A 377 18.59 -62.48 67.52
C THR A 377 18.10 -61.94 68.88
N GLY A 378 17.11 -61.04 68.84
CA GLY A 378 16.40 -60.57 70.05
C GLY A 378 16.60 -59.10 70.42
N SER A 379 17.58 -58.36 69.77
CA SER A 379 17.67 -56.89 69.92
C SER A 379 16.60 -56.19 69.12
N GLN A 380 16.10 -55.08 69.66
CA GLN A 380 15.06 -54.26 69.02
C GLN A 380 15.42 -52.79 69.06
N ILE A 381 15.04 -52.09 67.99
CA ILE A 381 15.06 -50.62 67.95
C ILE A 381 13.60 -50.20 67.99
N VAL A 382 13.23 -49.47 69.05
CA VAL A 382 11.89 -48.90 69.19
C VAL A 382 11.95 -47.45 68.72
N ASN A 383 10.91 -47.04 67.97
CA ASN A 383 10.85 -45.77 67.31
C ASN A 383 12.02 -45.55 66.27
N ASP A 384 12.22 -46.60 65.47
CA ASP A 384 13.32 -46.67 64.44
C ASP A 384 13.28 -45.59 63.38
N THR A 385 12.22 -44.87 63.28
CA THR A 385 12.06 -43.65 62.37
C THR A 385 12.19 -42.36 63.16
N SER A 386 12.60 -42.38 64.43
CA SER A 386 12.85 -41.20 65.28
C SER A 386 14.36 -40.82 65.26
N LEU A 387 14.67 -39.53 65.39
CA LEU A 387 16.04 -39.08 65.62
C LEU A 387 16.67 -39.54 66.90
N THR A 388 15.82 -39.97 67.85
CA THR A 388 16.18 -40.52 69.20
C THR A 388 15.50 -41.86 69.46
N PRO A 389 15.89 -42.92 68.75
CA PRO A 389 15.32 -44.25 68.97
C PRO A 389 15.85 -44.84 70.28
N THR A 390 15.19 -45.91 70.75
CA THR A 390 15.64 -46.66 71.91
C THR A 390 16.12 -48.02 71.43
N PHE A 391 17.36 -48.33 71.69
CA PHE A 391 17.90 -49.67 71.51
C PHE A 391 17.63 -50.53 72.74
N ILE A 392 17.02 -51.71 72.56
CA ILE A 392 16.78 -52.69 73.55
C ILE A 392 17.68 -53.91 73.30
N PRO A 393 18.76 -54.12 74.06
CA PRO A 393 19.66 -55.22 73.81
C PRO A 393 18.95 -56.57 73.97
N GLY A 394 19.27 -57.49 73.08
CA GLY A 394 18.86 -58.88 73.17
C GLY A 394 19.84 -59.72 73.99
N PRO A 395 19.50 -60.94 74.32
CA PRO A 395 20.39 -61.88 75.12
C PRO A 395 21.71 -62.17 74.43
N ALA A 396 21.85 -61.96 73.15
CA ALA A 396 23.07 -62.17 72.38
C ALA A 396 23.97 -60.94 72.24
N ASP A 397 23.52 -59.75 72.68
CA ASP A 397 24.25 -58.51 72.71
C ASP A 397 24.99 -58.30 74.07
N ILE A 398 24.72 -59.17 75.03
CA ILE A 398 25.20 -59.07 76.42
C ILE A 398 26.20 -60.21 76.69
#